data_d3051b151d86cefaed9bbb3fbb7fb9e7
#
_entry.id   d3051b151d86cefaed9bbb3fbb7fb9e7
#
_cell.length_a   1.000
_cell.length_b   1.000
_cell.length_c   1.000
_cell.angle_alpha   90.00
_cell.angle_beta   90.00
_cell.angle_gamma   90.00
#
_symmetry.space_group_name_H-M   'P 1'
#
loop_
_entity.id
_entity.type
_entity.pdbx_description
1 polymer ?
#
loop_
_entity_poly.entity_id
_entity_poly.type
_entity_poly.pdbx_seq_one_letter_code
_entity_poly.pdbx_strand_id
1 'polypeptide(L)'
;MLLRRWSKYAGFENGFTIYDESDSDKLMKNCLKELKYDTKTFPPKFCLEAISKAKNELIGPESYLESCSHGVGPTDIAVQKAYETYQAALFKNQALDFDDLIFKAFYMLNDNSELLERLQRDYKYFLVDEYQDTNQAQYRLIRLLWQFYVWFS
;
A
#
# COMPACT_ATOMS: atom_id res chain seq x y z
N MET A 1 8.27 14.50 -3.16
CA MET A 1 7.65 13.24 -2.70
C MET A 1 8.70 12.13 -2.80
N LEU A 2 8.91 11.38 -1.70
CA LEU A 2 9.97 10.38 -1.53
C LEU A 2 9.94 9.31 -2.64
N LEU A 3 8.79 8.66 -2.85
CA LEU A 3 8.63 7.62 -3.87
C LEU A 3 8.96 8.08 -5.30
N ARG A 4 8.66 9.33 -5.69
CA ARG A 4 9.00 9.83 -7.03
C ARG A 4 10.50 9.96 -7.23
N ARG A 5 11.22 10.40 -6.17
CA ARG A 5 12.69 10.56 -6.21
C ARG A 5 13.40 9.21 -6.29
N TRP A 6 12.82 8.18 -5.71
CA TRP A 6 13.42 6.84 -5.59
C TRP A 6 12.57 5.75 -6.25
N SER A 7 11.76 6.12 -7.26
CA SER A 7 10.78 5.23 -7.91
C SER A 7 11.37 3.92 -8.43
N LYS A 8 12.63 3.93 -8.88
CA LYS A 8 13.33 2.72 -9.33
C LYS A 8 13.42 1.62 -8.26
N TYR A 9 13.62 2.00 -6.99
CA TYR A 9 13.66 1.06 -5.87
C TYR A 9 12.27 0.47 -5.54
N ALA A 10 11.21 1.11 -6.00
CA ALA A 10 9.84 0.62 -5.90
C ALA A 10 9.36 -0.10 -7.19
N GLY A 11 10.28 -0.34 -8.15
CA GLY A 11 9.97 -1.04 -9.40
C GLY A 11 9.42 -0.17 -10.53
N PHE A 12 9.51 1.18 -10.43
CA PHE A 12 8.99 2.12 -11.42
C PHE A 12 10.12 2.91 -12.07
N GLU A 13 10.67 2.41 -13.18
CA GLU A 13 11.83 3.04 -13.85
C GLU A 13 11.51 4.43 -14.42
N ASN A 14 10.33 4.60 -14.98
CA ASN A 14 9.90 5.82 -15.66
C ASN A 14 8.92 6.68 -14.82
N GLY A 15 8.83 6.41 -13.51
CA GLY A 15 7.85 7.03 -12.64
C GLY A 15 6.50 6.31 -12.66
N PHE A 16 5.50 6.89 -12.01
CA PHE A 16 4.17 6.30 -11.86
C PHE A 16 3.08 7.37 -11.86
N THR A 17 1.87 6.97 -12.24
CA THR A 17 0.65 7.76 -12.09
C THR A 17 -0.01 7.44 -10.75
N ILE A 18 -0.67 8.40 -10.13
CA ILE A 18 -1.47 8.17 -8.92
C ILE A 18 -2.93 8.09 -9.35
N TYR A 19 -3.55 6.94 -9.07
CA TYR A 19 -4.97 6.73 -9.30
C TYR A 19 -5.78 7.33 -8.15
N ASP A 20 -6.80 8.06 -8.50
CA ASP A 20 -7.80 8.53 -7.55
C ASP A 20 -8.85 7.44 -7.25
N GLU A 21 -9.84 7.76 -6.40
CA GLU A 21 -10.91 6.84 -6.03
C GLU A 21 -11.72 6.35 -7.25
N SER A 22 -11.99 7.25 -8.23
CA SER A 22 -12.72 6.90 -9.45
C SER A 22 -11.94 5.96 -10.35
N ASP A 23 -10.63 6.17 -10.48
CA ASP A 23 -9.76 5.33 -11.29
C ASP A 23 -9.58 3.95 -10.63
N SER A 24 -9.43 3.92 -9.31
CA SER A 24 -9.33 2.70 -8.52
C SER A 24 -10.61 1.86 -8.62
N ASP A 25 -11.79 2.49 -8.53
CA ASP A 25 -13.09 1.81 -8.69
C ASP A 25 -13.26 1.20 -10.09
N LYS A 26 -12.91 1.96 -11.14
CA LYS A 26 -12.93 1.44 -12.52
C LYS A 26 -12.00 0.26 -12.71
N LEU A 27 -10.77 0.36 -12.17
CA LEU A 27 -9.80 -0.71 -12.25
C LEU A 27 -10.29 -1.96 -11.53
N MET A 28 -10.81 -1.82 -10.30
CA MET A 28 -11.36 -2.93 -9.54
C MET A 28 -12.53 -3.61 -10.24
N LYS A 29 -13.44 -2.85 -10.85
CA LYS A 29 -14.52 -3.42 -11.69
C LYS A 29 -13.98 -4.31 -12.82
N ASN A 30 -12.90 -3.89 -13.47
CA ASN A 30 -12.29 -4.68 -14.53
C ASN A 30 -11.63 -5.95 -13.97
N CYS A 31 -10.95 -5.86 -12.82
CA CYS A 31 -10.35 -7.02 -12.14
C CYS A 31 -11.41 -8.05 -11.72
N LEU A 32 -12.51 -7.61 -11.14
CA LEU A 32 -13.62 -8.51 -10.75
C LEU A 32 -14.26 -9.19 -11.97
N LYS A 33 -14.39 -8.45 -13.08
CA LYS A 33 -14.88 -9.02 -14.35
C LYS A 33 -13.93 -10.08 -14.91
N GLU A 34 -12.63 -9.84 -14.86
CA GLU A 34 -11.59 -10.80 -15.27
C GLU A 34 -11.67 -12.08 -14.43
N LEU A 35 -11.85 -11.94 -13.12
CA LEU A 35 -12.03 -13.05 -12.18
C LEU A 35 -13.39 -13.72 -12.29
N LYS A 36 -14.30 -13.22 -13.14
CA LYS A 36 -15.69 -13.67 -13.27
C LYS A 36 -16.48 -13.62 -11.97
N TYR A 37 -16.16 -12.65 -11.11
CA TYR A 37 -16.91 -12.39 -9.90
C TYR A 37 -18.11 -11.48 -10.19
N ASP A 38 -19.26 -11.83 -9.60
CA ASP A 38 -20.44 -11.00 -9.67
C ASP A 38 -20.27 -9.76 -8.77
N THR A 39 -20.38 -8.59 -9.38
CA THR A 39 -20.22 -7.29 -8.67
C THR A 39 -21.38 -6.98 -7.70
N LYS A 40 -22.47 -7.74 -7.73
CA LYS A 40 -23.54 -7.65 -6.72
C LYS A 40 -23.13 -8.38 -5.44
N THR A 41 -22.45 -9.52 -5.59
CA THR A 41 -21.94 -10.30 -4.45
C THR A 41 -20.63 -9.73 -3.90
N PHE A 42 -19.77 -9.26 -4.79
CA PHE A 42 -18.49 -8.61 -4.46
C PHE A 42 -18.45 -7.19 -5.03
N PRO A 43 -19.06 -6.20 -4.36
CA PRO A 43 -19.02 -4.82 -4.82
C PRO A 43 -17.56 -4.32 -4.87
N PRO A 44 -17.17 -3.58 -5.93
CA PRO A 44 -15.82 -3.01 -6.04
C PRO A 44 -15.38 -2.25 -4.80
N LYS A 45 -16.27 -1.44 -4.25
CA LYS A 45 -16.01 -0.65 -3.03
C LYS A 45 -15.67 -1.54 -1.83
N PHE A 46 -16.40 -2.65 -1.63
CA PHE A 46 -16.12 -3.62 -0.57
C PHE A 46 -14.71 -4.21 -0.70
N CYS A 47 -14.31 -4.62 -1.92
CA CYS A 47 -12.97 -5.14 -2.17
C CYS A 47 -11.89 -4.08 -1.93
N LEU A 48 -12.10 -2.84 -2.40
CA LEU A 48 -11.17 -1.73 -2.19
C LEU A 48 -11.02 -1.35 -0.72
N GLU A 49 -12.10 -1.35 0.06
CA GLU A 49 -12.05 -1.09 1.50
C GLU A 49 -11.26 -2.18 2.25
N ALA A 50 -11.45 -3.45 1.90
CA ALA A 50 -10.68 -4.56 2.48
C ALA A 50 -9.18 -4.46 2.11
N ILE A 51 -8.87 -4.12 0.87
CA ILE A 51 -7.49 -3.91 0.39
C ILE A 51 -6.85 -2.70 1.07
N SER A 52 -7.57 -1.58 1.18
CA SER A 52 -7.12 -0.38 1.88
C SER A 52 -6.75 -0.69 3.33
N LYS A 53 -7.63 -1.43 4.04
CA LYS A 53 -7.34 -1.87 5.40
C LYS A 53 -6.07 -2.71 5.47
N ALA A 54 -5.90 -3.68 4.58
CA ALA A 54 -4.71 -4.52 4.52
C ALA A 54 -3.43 -3.69 4.27
N LYS A 55 -3.45 -2.77 3.29
CA LYS A 55 -2.33 -1.86 3.02
C LYS A 55 -1.98 -0.98 4.21
N ASN A 56 -2.98 -0.45 4.91
CA ASN A 56 -2.79 0.35 6.12
C ASN A 56 -2.21 -0.44 7.31
N GLU A 57 -2.31 -1.77 7.27
CA GLU A 57 -1.67 -2.69 8.21
C GLU A 57 -0.34 -3.26 7.67
N LEU A 58 0.13 -2.82 6.49
CA LEU A 58 1.31 -3.33 5.77
C LEU A 58 1.18 -4.81 5.38
N ILE A 59 -0.01 -5.26 5.05
CA ILE A 59 -0.29 -6.62 4.61
C ILE A 59 -0.41 -6.62 3.09
N GLY A 60 0.50 -7.35 2.42
CA GLY A 60 0.46 -7.56 0.97
C GLY A 60 -0.54 -8.65 0.58
N PRO A 61 -0.86 -8.79 -0.72
CA PRO A 61 -1.81 -9.79 -1.19
C PRO A 61 -1.40 -11.23 -0.82
N GLU A 62 -0.11 -11.54 -0.81
CA GLU A 62 0.43 -12.87 -0.48
C GLU A 62 0.22 -13.26 1.00
N SER A 63 0.17 -12.28 1.90
CA SER A 63 -0.03 -12.50 3.34
C SER A 63 -1.45 -12.22 3.81
N TYR A 64 -2.36 -11.88 2.89
CA TYR A 64 -3.71 -11.45 3.24
C TYR A 64 -4.49 -12.51 4.02
N LEU A 65 -4.48 -13.76 3.56
CA LEU A 65 -5.21 -14.85 4.24
C LEU A 65 -4.63 -15.19 5.61
N GLU A 66 -3.32 -15.08 5.79
CA GLU A 66 -2.66 -15.31 7.07
C GLU A 66 -3.05 -14.27 8.12
N SER A 67 -3.43 -13.08 7.67
CA SER A 67 -3.89 -11.98 8.53
C SER A 67 -5.34 -12.11 9.02
N CYS A 68 -6.12 -13.02 8.44
CA CYS A 68 -7.52 -13.23 8.79
C CYS A 68 -7.67 -13.96 10.14
N SER A 69 -7.73 -13.21 11.23
CA SER A 69 -7.79 -13.75 12.61
C SER A 69 -9.07 -14.53 12.94
N HIS A 70 -10.15 -14.33 12.16
CA HIS A 70 -11.45 -15.00 12.32
C HIS A 70 -11.55 -16.34 11.57
N GLY A 71 -10.46 -16.79 10.96
CA GLY A 71 -10.45 -17.93 10.04
C GLY A 71 -10.74 -17.53 8.60
N VAL A 72 -10.23 -18.32 7.66
CA VAL A 72 -10.34 -18.03 6.23
C VAL A 72 -11.65 -18.58 5.67
N GLY A 73 -12.48 -17.68 5.15
CA GLY A 73 -13.74 -18.01 4.47
C GLY A 73 -13.66 -17.81 2.94
N PRO A 74 -14.72 -18.20 2.20
CA PRO A 74 -14.80 -18.00 0.75
C PRO A 74 -14.66 -16.52 0.34
N THR A 75 -15.15 -15.60 1.17
CA THR A 75 -15.05 -14.15 0.94
C THR A 75 -13.61 -13.68 1.02
N ASP A 76 -12.85 -14.16 2.00
CA ASP A 76 -11.43 -13.77 2.16
C ASP A 76 -10.60 -14.24 0.98
N ILE A 77 -10.86 -15.46 0.48
CA ILE A 77 -10.21 -16.00 -0.72
C ILE A 77 -10.55 -15.15 -1.95
N ALA A 78 -11.79 -14.70 -2.08
CA ALA A 78 -12.20 -13.86 -3.20
C ALA A 78 -11.54 -12.47 -3.12
N VAL A 79 -11.46 -11.88 -1.94
CA VAL A 79 -10.78 -10.59 -1.70
C VAL A 79 -9.28 -10.71 -1.97
N GLN A 80 -8.62 -11.80 -1.53
CA GLN A 80 -7.20 -12.01 -1.84
C GLN A 80 -6.97 -12.03 -3.35
N LYS A 81 -7.73 -12.81 -4.11
CA LYS A 81 -7.61 -12.88 -5.57
C LYS A 81 -7.86 -11.53 -6.24
N ALA A 82 -8.85 -10.78 -5.75
CA ALA A 82 -9.10 -9.42 -6.21
C ALA A 82 -7.92 -8.50 -5.92
N TYR A 83 -7.30 -8.62 -4.74
CA TYR A 83 -6.12 -7.86 -4.34
C TYR A 83 -4.92 -8.15 -5.23
N GLU A 84 -4.60 -9.44 -5.46
CA GLU A 84 -3.51 -9.87 -6.36
C GLU A 84 -3.71 -9.31 -7.77
N THR A 85 -4.92 -9.47 -8.33
CA THR A 85 -5.26 -9.00 -9.68
C THR A 85 -5.19 -7.47 -9.76
N TYR A 86 -5.69 -6.77 -8.75
CA TYR A 86 -5.67 -5.32 -8.68
C TYR A 86 -4.24 -4.76 -8.59
N GLN A 87 -3.38 -5.32 -7.73
CA GLN A 87 -1.98 -4.90 -7.63
C GLN A 87 -1.20 -5.17 -8.92
N ALA A 88 -1.43 -6.32 -9.55
CA ALA A 88 -0.83 -6.63 -10.85
C ALA A 88 -1.27 -5.65 -11.94
N ALA A 89 -2.55 -5.27 -11.95
CA ALA A 89 -3.10 -4.31 -12.90
C ALA A 89 -2.55 -2.89 -12.67
N LEU A 90 -2.45 -2.44 -11.41
CA LEU A 90 -1.80 -1.17 -11.05
C LEU A 90 -0.35 -1.14 -11.54
N PHE A 91 0.42 -2.19 -11.27
CA PHE A 91 1.82 -2.29 -11.69
C PHE A 91 1.96 -2.28 -13.21
N LYS A 92 1.12 -3.04 -13.93
CA LYS A 92 1.07 -3.05 -15.41
C LYS A 92 0.78 -1.66 -15.99
N ASN A 93 -0.08 -0.89 -15.34
CA ASN A 93 -0.44 0.46 -15.74
C ASN A 93 0.59 1.52 -15.26
N GLN A 94 1.67 1.12 -14.63
CA GLN A 94 2.63 2.02 -13.99
C GLN A 94 1.93 3.03 -13.06
N ALA A 95 1.00 2.52 -12.26
CA ALA A 95 0.15 3.30 -11.37
C ALA A 95 0.24 2.82 -9.92
N LEU A 96 -0.05 3.72 -9.00
CA LEU A 96 -0.23 3.47 -7.57
C LEU A 96 -1.55 4.12 -7.14
N ASP A 97 -2.26 3.50 -6.21
CA ASP A 97 -3.33 4.19 -5.49
C ASP A 97 -2.78 4.98 -4.29
N PHE A 98 -3.64 5.68 -3.56
CA PHE A 98 -3.20 6.49 -2.42
C PHE A 98 -2.59 5.65 -1.29
N ASP A 99 -3.14 4.47 -0.99
CA ASP A 99 -2.62 3.59 0.05
C ASP A 99 -1.24 3.02 -0.33
N ASP A 100 -1.01 2.76 -1.61
CA ASP A 100 0.30 2.33 -2.12
C ASP A 100 1.41 3.35 -1.85
N LEU A 101 1.10 4.63 -1.71
CA LEU A 101 2.11 5.67 -1.48
C LEU A 101 2.87 5.43 -0.16
N ILE A 102 2.18 5.00 0.87
CA ILE A 102 2.78 4.66 2.16
C ILE A 102 3.27 3.22 2.16
N PHE A 103 2.45 2.29 1.69
CA PHE A 103 2.77 0.87 1.60
C PHE A 103 4.09 0.63 0.83
N LYS A 104 4.20 1.15 -0.38
CA LYS A 104 5.42 1.01 -1.20
C LYS A 104 6.61 1.79 -0.65
N ALA A 105 6.38 2.95 -0.03
CA ALA A 105 7.46 3.69 0.63
C ALA A 105 8.06 2.89 1.79
N PHE A 106 7.22 2.23 2.60
CA PHE A 106 7.69 1.39 3.68
C PHE A 106 8.55 0.23 3.17
N TYR A 107 8.02 -0.57 2.24
CA TYR A 107 8.75 -1.73 1.72
C TYR A 107 10.01 -1.33 0.96
N MET A 108 9.96 -0.27 0.16
CA MET A 108 11.13 0.27 -0.52
C MET A 108 12.29 0.57 0.44
N LEU A 109 11.98 1.11 1.62
CA LEU A 109 13.01 1.44 2.61
C LEU A 109 13.39 0.24 3.48
N ASN A 110 12.41 -0.59 3.84
CA ASN A 110 12.63 -1.79 4.63
C ASN A 110 13.54 -2.79 3.92
N ASP A 111 13.40 -2.92 2.61
CA ASP A 111 14.11 -3.90 1.79
C ASP A 111 15.44 -3.35 1.23
N ASN A 112 15.73 -2.05 1.43
CA ASN A 112 16.94 -1.40 0.93
C ASN A 112 17.67 -0.62 2.04
N SER A 113 18.50 -1.32 2.79
CA SER A 113 19.24 -0.76 3.94
C SER A 113 20.11 0.44 3.55
N GLU A 114 20.78 0.40 2.40
CA GLU A 114 21.63 1.52 1.93
C GLU A 114 20.82 2.79 1.67
N LEU A 115 19.63 2.65 1.08
CA LEU A 115 18.72 3.78 0.85
C LEU A 115 18.20 4.32 2.19
N LEU A 116 17.83 3.43 3.11
CA LEU A 116 17.38 3.81 4.44
C LEU A 116 18.44 4.58 5.21
N GLU A 117 19.67 4.06 5.30
CA GLU A 117 20.80 4.71 5.96
C GLU A 117 21.14 6.08 5.34
N ARG A 118 21.03 6.17 4.01
CA ARG A 118 21.23 7.45 3.32
C ARG A 118 20.17 8.46 3.74
N LEU A 119 18.89 8.07 3.77
CA LEU A 119 17.81 8.98 4.17
C LEU A 119 17.92 9.38 5.65
N GLN A 120 18.26 8.44 6.54
CA GLN A 120 18.50 8.72 7.95
C GLN A 120 19.67 9.69 8.18
N ARG A 121 20.68 9.66 7.31
CA ARG A 121 21.81 10.58 7.32
C ARG A 121 21.44 11.96 6.79
N ASP A 122 20.63 12.00 5.72
CA ASP A 122 20.21 13.23 5.05
C ASP A 122 19.16 14.00 5.85
N TYR A 123 18.28 13.27 6.59
CA TYR A 123 17.17 13.81 7.39
C TYR A 123 17.36 13.49 8.87
N LYS A 124 17.95 14.43 9.61
CA LYS A 124 18.24 14.25 11.05
C LYS A 124 17.04 14.49 11.95
N TYR A 125 16.05 15.23 11.48
CA TYR A 125 14.87 15.62 12.24
C TYR A 125 13.61 15.35 11.41
N PHE A 126 12.61 14.76 12.05
CA PHE A 126 11.28 14.58 11.49
C PHE A 126 10.29 15.27 12.42
N LEU A 127 9.47 16.15 11.85
CA LEU A 127 8.32 16.72 12.54
C LEU A 127 7.08 15.98 12.02
N VAL A 128 6.35 15.35 12.93
CA VAL A 128 5.10 14.66 12.62
C VAL A 128 3.97 15.49 13.19
N ASP A 129 3.15 16.02 12.30
CA ASP A 129 1.91 16.69 12.64
C ASP A 129 0.75 15.69 12.71
N GLU A 130 -0.26 15.96 13.55
CA GLU A 130 -1.45 15.10 13.70
C GLU A 130 -1.11 13.62 13.99
N TYR A 131 -0.10 13.39 14.83
CA TYR A 131 0.38 12.04 15.14
C TYR A 131 -0.72 11.08 15.65
N GLN A 132 -1.72 11.61 16.38
CA GLN A 132 -2.84 10.83 16.89
C GLN A 132 -3.70 10.20 15.78
N ASP A 133 -3.68 10.75 14.57
CA ASP A 133 -4.47 10.29 13.43
C ASP A 133 -3.68 9.34 12.50
N THR A 134 -2.45 8.95 12.89
CA THR A 134 -1.62 8.07 12.09
C THR A 134 -2.14 6.62 12.11
N ASN A 135 -2.21 6.01 10.91
CA ASN A 135 -2.46 4.57 10.79
C ASN A 135 -1.18 3.75 11.03
N GLN A 136 -1.34 2.43 11.09
CA GLN A 136 -0.24 1.51 11.38
C GLN A 136 0.91 1.61 10.34
N ALA A 137 0.61 1.75 9.05
CA ALA A 137 1.62 1.86 8.00
C ALA A 137 2.42 3.16 8.13
N GLN A 138 1.74 4.29 8.38
CA GLN A 138 2.37 5.58 8.63
C GLN A 138 3.27 5.53 9.87
N TYR A 139 2.77 4.98 10.97
CA TYR A 139 3.53 4.80 12.20
C TYR A 139 4.80 3.99 11.98
N ARG A 140 4.70 2.84 11.29
CA ARG A 140 5.86 1.99 11.01
C ARG A 140 6.85 2.64 10.06
N LEU A 141 6.37 3.39 9.05
CA LEU A 141 7.24 4.16 8.15
C LEU A 141 8.03 5.23 8.93
N ILE A 142 7.36 5.97 9.81
CA ILE A 142 8.00 6.97 10.66
C ILE A 142 9.06 6.29 11.54
N ARG A 143 8.72 5.19 12.19
CA ARG A 143 9.66 4.43 13.02
C ARG A 143 10.87 3.90 12.24
N LEU A 144 10.67 3.46 11.00
CA LEU A 144 11.74 2.97 10.14
C LEU A 144 12.72 4.09 9.78
N LEU A 145 12.21 5.28 9.47
CA LEU A 145 13.02 6.45 9.17
C LEU A 145 13.74 7.01 10.40
N TRP A 146 13.25 6.69 11.58
CA TRP A 146 13.72 7.25 12.83
C TRP A 146 14.81 6.40 13.48
N GLN A 147 16.01 6.92 13.55
CA GLN A 147 17.10 6.28 14.29
C GLN A 147 17.39 6.92 15.65
N PHE A 148 17.13 8.22 15.86
CA PHE A 148 17.62 8.90 17.07
C PHE A 148 16.71 9.96 17.75
N TYR A 149 15.81 10.70 17.10
CA TYR A 149 14.99 11.72 17.78
C TYR A 149 13.65 11.99 17.07
N VAL A 150 12.54 11.75 17.74
CA VAL A 150 11.22 12.28 17.36
C VAL A 150 10.73 13.24 18.44
N TRP A 151 10.31 14.42 18.02
CA TRP A 151 9.48 15.30 18.82
C TRP A 151 8.04 15.10 18.39
N PHE A 152 7.18 14.77 19.37
CA PHE A 152 5.74 14.73 19.18
C PHE A 152 5.16 16.09 19.60
N SER A 153 4.35 16.68 18.77
CA SER A 153 3.52 17.82 19.15
C SER A 153 2.05 17.41 19.19
#